data_8c121affc929424477d251148d3791d8
#
_entry.id   8c121affc929424477d251148d3791d8
#
_cell.length_a   1.000
_cell.length_b   1.000
_cell.length_c   1.000
_cell.angle_alpha   90.00
_cell.angle_beta   90.00
_cell.angle_gamma   90.00
#
_symmetry.space_group_name_H-M   'P 1'
#
loop_
_entity.id
_entity.type
_entity.pdbx_description
1 polymer ?
#
loop_
_entity_poly.entity_id
_entity_poly.type
_entity_poly.pdbx_seq_one_letter_code
_entity_poly.pdbx_strand_id
1 'polypeptide(L)'
;MTKRLELKSNIHNSSMSNHLLNVTLQSKISSFMRLHRNLCFAVIDGILEVFNDGNYADKVIQSLLKRDKRWGSRDRGFVAETTYDIVRWKRLYAEIAEVKEPFSRDDAWRLFAVWATLKGIKLPDWKYFEGTPSRKIKGRFDELSKDRKFRESVPDWIDELGVKELGESKWTKELAMQNKQADVILRVNTLKTTKSDLKLKLESVGIETLEIKGYPYALQLKERANVFTTEAFKDGWFEVQDASSQLVADFLDVKPGMKVVDCCAGAGGKTLH
;
A
#
# COMPACT_ATOMS: atom_id res chain seq x y z
N MET A 1 -23.25 27.82 -23.23
CA MET A 1 -22.97 27.66 -21.78
C MET A 1 -23.18 26.23 -21.27
N THR A 2 -23.71 25.30 -22.04
CA THR A 2 -24.14 23.96 -21.60
C THR A 2 -23.06 22.86 -21.69
N LYS A 3 -21.99 23.02 -22.48
CA LYS A 3 -20.91 22.03 -22.65
C LYS A 3 -19.84 21.99 -21.56
N ARG A 4 -19.83 22.98 -20.65
CA ARG A 4 -18.83 23.07 -19.55
C ARG A 4 -19.25 22.37 -18.26
N LEU A 5 -20.51 22.01 -18.14
CA LEU A 5 -21.09 21.31 -16.97
C LEU A 5 -21.00 19.78 -17.08
N GLU A 6 -21.05 19.23 -18.30
CA GLU A 6 -20.93 17.76 -18.50
C GLU A 6 -19.51 17.21 -18.30
N LEU A 7 -18.48 18.04 -18.53
CA LEU A 7 -17.08 17.60 -18.28
C LEU A 7 -16.72 17.51 -16.79
N LYS A 8 -17.41 18.22 -15.90
CA LYS A 8 -17.16 18.15 -14.44
C LYS A 8 -17.78 16.92 -13.78
N SER A 9 -18.90 16.41 -14.32
CA SER A 9 -19.53 15.19 -13.79
C SER A 9 -18.78 13.93 -14.17
N ASN A 10 -18.11 13.89 -15.34
CA ASN A 10 -17.37 12.71 -15.81
C ASN A 10 -16.02 12.51 -15.10
N ILE A 11 -15.39 13.56 -14.55
CA ILE A 11 -14.14 13.43 -13.80
C ILE A 11 -14.40 12.89 -12.39
N HIS A 12 -15.54 13.19 -11.79
CA HIS A 12 -15.91 12.68 -10.46
C HIS A 12 -16.29 11.19 -10.50
N ASN A 13 -16.95 10.75 -11.58
CA ASN A 13 -17.33 9.35 -11.77
C ASN A 13 -16.16 8.42 -12.14
N SER A 14 -15.12 8.94 -12.82
CA SER A 14 -13.97 8.09 -13.23
C SER A 14 -13.05 7.73 -12.06
N SER A 15 -12.91 8.58 -11.04
CA SER A 15 -12.08 8.26 -9.87
C SER A 15 -12.76 7.28 -8.91
N MET A 16 -14.08 7.38 -8.75
CA MET A 16 -14.87 6.38 -7.99
C MET A 16 -14.92 5.04 -8.71
N SER A 17 -15.04 5.02 -10.06
CA SER A 17 -15.02 3.79 -10.85
C SER A 17 -13.69 3.04 -10.74
N ASN A 18 -12.55 3.74 -10.69
CA ASN A 18 -11.24 3.09 -10.56
C ASN A 18 -10.98 2.52 -9.17
N HIS A 19 -11.51 3.13 -8.11
CA HIS A 19 -11.43 2.56 -6.76
C HIS A 19 -12.34 1.33 -6.61
N LEU A 20 -13.54 1.40 -7.18
CA LEU A 20 -14.47 0.25 -7.24
C LEU A 20 -13.97 -0.86 -8.17
N LEU A 21 -13.31 -0.53 -9.30
CA LEU A 21 -12.71 -1.51 -10.21
C LEU A 21 -11.52 -2.24 -9.57
N ASN A 22 -10.67 -1.57 -8.80
CA ASN A 22 -9.61 -2.23 -8.03
C ASN A 22 -10.17 -3.13 -6.93
N VAL A 23 -11.23 -2.71 -6.24
CA VAL A 23 -11.95 -3.55 -5.27
C VAL A 23 -12.61 -4.74 -5.98
N THR A 24 -13.16 -4.55 -7.20
CA THR A 24 -13.85 -5.60 -7.96
C THR A 24 -12.88 -6.59 -8.61
N LEU A 25 -11.70 -6.16 -9.08
CA LEU A 25 -10.65 -7.06 -9.59
C LEU A 25 -9.99 -7.87 -8.46
N GLN A 26 -9.72 -7.26 -7.31
CA GLN A 26 -9.29 -7.98 -6.12
C GLN A 26 -10.37 -8.95 -5.61
N SER A 27 -11.67 -8.64 -5.75
CA SER A 27 -12.75 -9.52 -5.32
C SER A 27 -12.83 -10.84 -6.10
N LYS A 28 -12.45 -10.86 -7.38
CA LYS A 28 -12.41 -12.11 -8.17
C LYS A 28 -11.31 -13.07 -7.71
N ILE A 29 -10.18 -12.57 -7.21
CA ILE A 29 -9.09 -13.39 -6.68
C ILE A 29 -9.39 -13.82 -5.23
N SER A 30 -10.08 -12.98 -4.46
CA SER A 30 -10.34 -13.21 -3.04
C SER A 30 -11.46 -14.20 -2.74
N SER A 31 -12.41 -14.41 -3.68
CA SER A 31 -13.53 -15.33 -3.47
C SER A 31 -13.11 -16.80 -3.31
N PHE A 32 -11.90 -17.18 -3.71
CA PHE A 32 -11.31 -18.52 -3.55
C PHE A 32 -10.29 -18.62 -2.41
N MET A 33 -10.02 -17.54 -1.69
CA MET A 33 -9.05 -17.56 -0.59
C MET A 33 -9.64 -18.29 0.62
N ARG A 34 -9.05 -19.43 0.97
CA ARG A 34 -9.40 -20.17 2.18
C ARG A 34 -8.62 -19.61 3.36
N LEU A 35 -9.34 -19.11 4.37
CA LEU A 35 -8.74 -18.64 5.62
C LEU A 35 -8.23 -19.84 6.45
N HIS A 36 -7.00 -19.75 6.93
CA HIS A 36 -6.40 -20.73 7.82
C HIS A 36 -6.32 -20.17 9.24
N ARG A 37 -6.77 -20.94 10.24
CA ARG A 37 -6.88 -20.47 11.63
C ARG A 37 -5.57 -19.90 12.17
N ASN A 38 -4.45 -20.62 12.02
CA ASN A 38 -3.15 -20.20 12.51
C ASN A 38 -2.69 -18.85 11.94
N LEU A 39 -2.97 -18.58 10.65
CA LEU A 39 -2.62 -17.31 10.02
C LEU A 39 -3.53 -16.17 10.52
N CYS A 40 -4.84 -16.44 10.66
CA CYS A 40 -5.77 -15.45 11.21
C CYS A 40 -5.41 -15.10 12.67
N PHE A 41 -5.07 -16.10 13.49
CA PHE A 41 -4.63 -15.86 14.87
C PHE A 41 -3.37 -15.00 14.91
N ALA A 42 -2.40 -15.23 14.03
CA ALA A 42 -1.21 -14.40 13.95
C ALA A 42 -1.55 -12.94 13.60
N VAL A 43 -2.49 -12.71 12.68
CA VAL A 43 -2.97 -11.37 12.37
C VAL A 43 -3.65 -10.71 13.57
N ILE A 44 -4.52 -11.45 14.30
CA ILE A 44 -5.19 -10.94 15.50
C ILE A 44 -4.17 -10.56 16.58
N ASP A 45 -3.17 -11.40 16.82
CA ASP A 45 -2.09 -11.09 17.79
C ASP A 45 -1.33 -9.83 17.35
N GLY A 46 -1.01 -9.72 16.05
CA GLY A 46 -0.34 -8.55 15.51
C GLY A 46 -1.13 -7.26 15.64
N ILE A 47 -2.43 -7.29 15.41
CA ILE A 47 -3.32 -6.14 15.57
C ILE A 47 -3.30 -5.65 17.03
N LEU A 48 -3.42 -6.57 17.99
CA LEU A 48 -3.42 -6.24 19.42
C LEU A 48 -2.08 -5.66 19.85
N GLU A 49 -0.96 -6.28 19.42
CA GLU A 49 0.39 -5.82 19.75
C GLU A 49 0.67 -4.41 19.16
N VAL A 50 0.18 -4.11 17.95
CA VAL A 50 0.33 -2.77 17.34
C VAL A 50 -0.52 -1.74 18.08
N PHE A 51 -1.80 -2.03 18.34
CA PHE A 51 -2.72 -0.99 18.80
C PHE A 51 -2.73 -0.83 20.32
N ASN A 52 -2.61 -1.91 21.10
CA ASN A 52 -2.66 -1.85 22.55
C ASN A 52 -1.29 -1.63 23.18
N ASP A 53 -0.24 -2.24 22.60
CA ASP A 53 1.13 -2.13 23.14
C ASP A 53 1.93 -1.01 22.49
N GLY A 54 1.40 -0.38 21.43
CA GLY A 54 2.03 0.74 20.74
C GLY A 54 3.27 0.36 19.91
N ASN A 55 3.44 -0.92 19.59
CA ASN A 55 4.58 -1.39 18.83
C ASN A 55 4.47 -1.02 17.34
N TYR A 56 5.61 -0.72 16.71
CA TYR A 56 5.65 -0.45 15.27
C TYR A 56 5.24 -1.66 14.45
N ALA A 57 4.29 -1.48 13.52
CA ALA A 57 3.70 -2.56 12.73
C ALA A 57 4.73 -3.39 11.95
N ASP A 58 5.79 -2.75 11.40
CA ASP A 58 6.88 -3.45 10.70
C ASP A 58 7.65 -4.41 11.62
N LYS A 59 7.92 -4.01 12.88
CA LYS A 59 8.60 -4.83 13.88
C LYS A 59 7.73 -6.00 14.34
N VAL A 60 6.45 -5.71 14.58
CA VAL A 60 5.47 -6.74 14.93
C VAL A 60 5.37 -7.77 13.81
N ILE A 61 5.19 -7.35 12.57
CA ILE A 61 5.10 -8.26 11.42
C ILE A 61 6.38 -9.08 11.26
N GLN A 62 7.56 -8.47 11.37
CA GLN A 62 8.83 -9.22 11.34
C GLN A 62 8.90 -10.30 12.42
N SER A 63 8.41 -10.02 13.63
CA SER A 63 8.31 -10.98 14.73
C SER A 63 7.34 -12.12 14.39
N LEU A 64 6.13 -11.77 13.94
CA LEU A 64 5.10 -12.74 13.55
C LEU A 64 5.60 -13.71 12.49
N LEU A 65 6.27 -13.21 11.44
CA LEU A 65 6.78 -14.04 10.35
C LEU A 65 7.91 -14.99 10.76
N LYS A 66 8.51 -14.81 11.94
CA LYS A 66 9.50 -15.72 12.52
C LYS A 66 8.88 -16.82 13.40
N ARG A 67 7.61 -16.69 13.80
CA ARG A 67 6.95 -17.62 14.75
C ARG A 67 6.79 -19.03 14.19
N ASP A 68 6.50 -19.17 12.89
CA ASP A 68 6.33 -20.48 12.26
C ASP A 68 7.16 -20.60 10.98
N LYS A 69 8.20 -21.42 11.03
CA LYS A 69 9.11 -21.67 9.90
C LYS A 69 8.45 -22.43 8.74
N ARG A 70 7.29 -23.07 8.97
CA ARG A 70 6.55 -23.83 7.95
C ARG A 70 5.77 -22.93 7.00
N TRP A 71 5.59 -21.64 7.33
CA TRP A 71 4.88 -20.71 6.47
C TRP A 71 5.65 -20.46 5.18
N GLY A 72 4.99 -20.75 4.08
CA GLY A 72 5.48 -20.41 2.73
C GLY A 72 5.33 -18.92 2.42
N SER A 73 5.75 -18.52 1.23
CA SER A 73 5.67 -17.11 0.78
C SER A 73 4.23 -16.56 0.80
N ARG A 74 3.25 -17.38 0.43
CA ARG A 74 1.82 -17.01 0.44
C ARG A 74 1.29 -16.77 1.84
N ASP A 75 1.63 -17.63 2.81
CA ASP A 75 1.20 -17.49 4.20
C ASP A 75 1.81 -16.24 4.83
N ARG A 76 3.11 -16.03 4.60
CA ARG A 76 3.84 -14.84 5.04
C ARG A 76 3.25 -13.56 4.44
N GLY A 77 2.94 -13.57 3.12
CA GLY A 77 2.26 -12.48 2.43
C GLY A 77 0.90 -12.19 3.07
N PHE A 78 0.08 -13.22 3.28
CA PHE A 78 -1.23 -13.05 3.91
C PHE A 78 -1.13 -12.38 5.29
N VAL A 79 -0.26 -12.88 6.18
CA VAL A 79 -0.11 -12.30 7.53
C VAL A 79 0.37 -10.86 7.46
N ALA A 80 1.39 -10.58 6.65
CA ALA A 80 1.95 -9.24 6.53
C ALA A 80 0.94 -8.25 5.92
N GLU A 81 0.38 -8.56 4.77
CA GLU A 81 -0.53 -7.67 4.04
C GLU A 81 -1.82 -7.42 4.80
N THR A 82 -2.40 -8.47 5.41
CA THR A 82 -3.63 -8.33 6.20
C THR A 82 -3.42 -7.47 7.44
N THR A 83 -2.31 -7.69 8.15
CA THR A 83 -1.99 -6.89 9.33
C THR A 83 -1.79 -5.42 8.94
N TYR A 84 -0.98 -5.13 7.90
CA TYR A 84 -0.78 -3.77 7.41
C TYR A 84 -2.08 -3.12 6.95
N ASP A 85 -2.93 -3.85 6.24
CA ASP A 85 -4.18 -3.32 5.72
C ASP A 85 -5.13 -2.92 6.86
N ILE A 86 -5.27 -3.78 7.90
CA ILE A 86 -6.08 -3.46 9.07
C ILE A 86 -5.50 -2.29 9.87
N VAL A 87 -4.19 -2.23 10.04
CA VAL A 87 -3.50 -1.10 10.70
C VAL A 87 -3.73 0.20 9.91
N ARG A 88 -3.57 0.16 8.59
CA ARG A 88 -3.76 1.32 7.71
C ARG A 88 -5.19 1.86 7.75
N TRP A 89 -6.17 0.97 7.75
CA TRP A 89 -7.59 1.31 7.73
C TRP A 89 -8.25 1.27 9.10
N LYS A 90 -7.46 1.34 10.19
CA LYS A 90 -7.93 1.23 11.58
C LYS A 90 -9.17 2.07 11.85
N ARG A 91 -9.12 3.37 11.53
CA ARG A 91 -10.20 4.30 11.83
C ARG A 91 -11.50 3.89 11.16
N LEU A 92 -11.44 3.60 9.86
CA LEU A 92 -12.61 3.16 9.09
C LEU A 92 -13.16 1.83 9.62
N TYR A 93 -12.27 0.85 9.84
CA TYR A 93 -12.71 -0.48 10.27
C TYR A 93 -13.25 -0.49 11.70
N ALA A 94 -12.65 0.29 12.60
CA ALA A 94 -13.14 0.42 13.97
C ALA A 94 -14.52 1.09 14.01
N GLU A 95 -14.74 2.12 13.21
CA GLU A 95 -16.05 2.77 13.12
C GLU A 95 -17.10 1.85 12.51
N ILE A 96 -16.76 1.06 11.46
CA ILE A 96 -17.68 0.06 10.89
C ILE A 96 -18.01 -1.04 11.90
N ALA A 97 -17.01 -1.51 12.65
CA ALA A 97 -17.15 -2.57 13.65
C ALA A 97 -17.80 -2.09 14.95
N GLU A 98 -17.95 -0.78 15.15
CA GLU A 98 -18.45 -0.14 16.39
C GLU A 98 -17.59 -0.52 17.60
N VAL A 99 -16.25 -0.50 17.45
CA VAL A 99 -15.27 -0.82 18.50
C VAL A 99 -14.35 0.36 18.78
N LYS A 100 -13.81 0.42 19.99
CA LYS A 100 -12.90 1.49 20.46
C LYS A 100 -11.68 0.92 21.16
N GLU A 101 -10.55 1.62 21.05
CA GLU A 101 -9.34 1.30 21.81
C GLU A 101 -9.51 1.51 23.32
N PRO A 102 -8.84 0.69 24.16
CA PRO A 102 -8.04 -0.47 23.79
C PRO A 102 -8.91 -1.62 23.29
N PHE A 103 -8.45 -2.31 22.23
CA PHE A 103 -9.22 -3.38 21.62
C PHE A 103 -9.12 -4.68 22.44
N SER A 104 -10.26 -5.29 22.71
CA SER A 104 -10.31 -6.67 23.17
C SER A 104 -9.95 -7.64 22.03
N ARG A 105 -9.70 -8.91 22.38
CA ARG A 105 -9.48 -9.94 21.35
C ARG A 105 -10.68 -10.12 20.43
N ASP A 106 -11.90 -9.98 20.98
CA ASP A 106 -13.13 -10.06 20.19
C ASP A 106 -13.26 -8.85 19.25
N ASP A 107 -12.84 -7.66 19.69
CA ASP A 107 -12.81 -6.49 18.81
C ASP A 107 -11.82 -6.65 17.66
N ALA A 108 -10.65 -7.24 17.90
CA ALA A 108 -9.70 -7.56 16.85
C ALA A 108 -10.30 -8.56 15.82
N TRP A 109 -11.08 -9.55 16.26
CA TRP A 109 -11.82 -10.43 15.35
C TRP A 109 -12.90 -9.68 14.56
N ARG A 110 -13.57 -8.69 15.16
CA ARG A 110 -14.53 -7.83 14.44
C ARG A 110 -13.84 -6.97 13.39
N LEU A 111 -12.67 -6.38 13.70
CA LEU A 111 -11.86 -5.65 12.71
C LEU A 111 -11.45 -6.55 11.54
N PHE A 112 -11.01 -7.77 11.84
CA PHE A 112 -10.69 -8.75 10.82
C PHE A 112 -11.92 -9.14 9.96
N ALA A 113 -13.08 -9.31 10.59
CA ALA A 113 -14.32 -9.62 9.90
C ALA A 113 -14.77 -8.48 8.96
N VAL A 114 -14.61 -7.23 9.37
CA VAL A 114 -14.82 -6.05 8.51
C VAL A 114 -13.89 -6.10 7.31
N TRP A 115 -12.58 -6.24 7.54
CA TRP A 115 -11.59 -6.37 6.48
C TRP A 115 -11.94 -7.48 5.48
N ALA A 116 -12.21 -8.70 5.95
CA ALA A 116 -12.54 -9.83 5.10
C ALA A 116 -13.83 -9.61 4.29
N THR A 117 -14.87 -9.04 4.94
CA THR A 117 -16.14 -8.73 4.29
C THR A 117 -15.97 -7.70 3.16
N LEU A 118 -15.19 -6.64 3.39
CA LEU A 118 -14.94 -5.61 2.39
C LEU A 118 -14.04 -6.11 1.24
N LYS A 119 -13.13 -7.05 1.52
CA LYS A 119 -12.33 -7.73 0.48
C LYS A 119 -13.12 -8.83 -0.26
N GLY A 120 -14.37 -9.07 0.09
CA GLY A 120 -15.19 -10.12 -0.53
C GLY A 120 -14.77 -11.54 -0.17
N ILE A 121 -13.99 -11.72 0.91
CA ILE A 121 -13.55 -13.02 1.41
C ILE A 121 -14.69 -13.66 2.18
N LYS A 122 -15.01 -14.92 1.85
CA LYS A 122 -16.02 -15.68 2.59
C LYS A 122 -15.49 -16.04 3.97
N LEU A 123 -16.19 -15.59 5.01
CA LEU A 123 -15.87 -15.96 6.37
C LEU A 123 -16.22 -17.43 6.62
N PRO A 124 -15.31 -18.23 7.22
CA PRO A 124 -15.61 -19.59 7.61
C PRO A 124 -16.56 -19.64 8.81
N ASP A 125 -17.20 -20.79 8.99
CA ASP A 125 -18.09 -21.05 10.13
C ASP A 125 -17.28 -21.32 11.41
N TRP A 126 -16.67 -20.24 11.94
CA TRP A 126 -15.95 -20.27 13.20
C TRP A 126 -16.66 -19.38 14.22
N LYS A 127 -16.64 -19.80 15.49
CA LYS A 127 -17.24 -19.06 16.60
C LYS A 127 -16.92 -17.55 16.57
N TYR A 128 -15.72 -17.17 16.15
CA TYR A 128 -15.25 -15.77 16.07
C TYR A 128 -15.99 -14.93 15.03
N PHE A 129 -16.67 -15.56 14.09
CA PHE A 129 -17.41 -14.89 13.01
C PHE A 129 -18.93 -15.09 13.11
N GLU A 130 -19.39 -15.79 14.17
CA GLU A 130 -20.82 -15.92 14.42
C GLU A 130 -21.48 -14.55 14.52
N GLY A 131 -22.63 -14.41 13.86
CA GLY A 131 -23.39 -13.16 13.86
C GLY A 131 -22.73 -11.99 13.13
N THR A 132 -21.64 -12.20 12.34
CA THR A 132 -21.03 -11.10 11.58
C THR A 132 -22.05 -10.48 10.61
N PRO A 133 -22.41 -9.20 10.78
CA PRO A 133 -23.50 -8.58 10.02
C PRO A 133 -23.00 -8.03 8.68
N SER A 134 -22.68 -8.90 7.73
CA SER A 134 -22.06 -8.52 6.45
C SER A 134 -22.81 -7.44 5.66
N ARG A 135 -24.15 -7.42 5.72
CA ARG A 135 -24.95 -6.35 5.10
C ARG A 135 -24.77 -5.01 5.82
N LYS A 136 -24.77 -5.02 7.17
CA LYS A 136 -24.53 -3.82 7.99
C LYS A 136 -23.13 -3.27 7.73
N ILE A 137 -22.11 -4.14 7.66
CA ILE A 137 -20.72 -3.76 7.35
C ILE A 137 -20.64 -3.01 6.00
N LYS A 138 -21.25 -3.55 4.94
CA LYS A 138 -21.28 -2.89 3.63
C LYS A 138 -22.05 -1.58 3.65
N GLY A 139 -23.23 -1.55 4.27
CA GLY A 139 -24.02 -0.31 4.38
C GLY A 139 -23.28 0.79 5.15
N ARG A 140 -22.62 0.46 6.26
CA ARG A 140 -21.80 1.44 7.00
C ARG A 140 -20.58 1.89 6.21
N PHE A 141 -19.94 0.98 5.45
CA PHE A 141 -18.86 1.37 4.54
C PHE A 141 -19.33 2.38 3.50
N ASP A 142 -20.48 2.14 2.86
CA ASP A 142 -21.05 3.05 1.86
C ASP A 142 -21.43 4.43 2.46
N GLU A 143 -21.88 4.44 3.70
CA GLU A 143 -22.20 5.66 4.43
C GLU A 143 -20.94 6.45 4.82
N LEU A 144 -20.02 5.80 5.53
CA LEU A 144 -18.80 6.42 6.06
C LEU A 144 -17.84 6.87 4.96
N SER A 145 -17.81 6.16 3.83
CA SER A 145 -16.96 6.52 2.68
C SER A 145 -17.34 7.86 2.02
N LYS A 146 -18.51 8.43 2.34
CA LYS A 146 -18.89 9.76 1.89
C LYS A 146 -18.08 10.86 2.59
N ASP A 147 -17.67 10.63 3.83
CA ASP A 147 -16.77 11.51 4.56
C ASP A 147 -15.31 11.13 4.28
N ARG A 148 -14.51 12.10 3.81
CA ARG A 148 -13.11 11.90 3.43
C ARG A 148 -12.27 11.30 4.54
N LYS A 149 -12.40 11.78 5.78
CA LYS A 149 -11.59 11.33 6.91
C LYS A 149 -11.79 9.86 7.26
N PHE A 150 -13.00 9.33 7.09
CA PHE A 150 -13.26 7.91 7.22
C PHE A 150 -12.82 7.15 5.95
N ARG A 151 -13.19 7.64 4.78
CA ARG A 151 -12.81 7.04 3.50
C ARG A 151 -11.31 6.85 3.36
N GLU A 152 -10.52 7.84 3.79
CA GLU A 152 -9.06 7.80 3.71
C GLU A 152 -8.40 7.35 5.04
N SER A 153 -9.21 7.05 6.06
CA SER A 153 -8.79 6.56 7.38
C SER A 153 -7.71 7.42 8.04
N VAL A 154 -7.93 8.74 8.11
CA VAL A 154 -6.98 9.70 8.71
C VAL A 154 -7.56 10.35 9.96
N PRO A 155 -6.73 10.74 10.96
CA PRO A 155 -7.18 11.49 12.14
C PRO A 155 -7.78 12.84 11.77
N ASP A 156 -8.73 13.34 12.61
CA ASP A 156 -9.39 14.63 12.37
C ASP A 156 -8.38 15.77 12.25
N TRP A 157 -7.38 15.83 13.14
CA TRP A 157 -6.38 16.90 13.15
C TRP A 157 -5.53 16.94 11.88
N ILE A 158 -5.23 15.78 11.27
CA ILE A 158 -4.52 15.71 9.98
C ILE A 158 -5.42 16.21 8.86
N ASP A 159 -6.69 15.82 8.88
CA ASP A 159 -7.65 16.24 7.86
C ASP A 159 -7.88 17.75 7.91
N GLU A 160 -8.07 18.32 9.10
CA GLU A 160 -8.23 19.75 9.32
C GLU A 160 -6.98 20.54 8.91
N LEU A 161 -5.79 20.07 9.29
CA LEU A 161 -4.52 20.70 8.89
C LEU A 161 -4.34 20.66 7.36
N GLY A 162 -4.60 19.52 6.73
CA GLY A 162 -4.46 19.39 5.28
C GLY A 162 -5.43 20.28 4.50
N VAL A 163 -6.68 20.43 4.98
CA VAL A 163 -7.64 21.37 4.40
C VAL A 163 -7.18 22.82 4.58
N LYS A 164 -6.69 23.16 5.75
CA LYS A 164 -6.17 24.51 6.05
C LYS A 164 -5.01 24.91 5.15
N GLU A 165 -4.06 24.00 4.94
CA GLU A 165 -2.82 24.29 4.21
C GLU A 165 -2.98 24.16 2.67
N LEU A 166 -3.76 23.21 2.21
CA LEU A 166 -3.86 22.88 0.78
C LEU A 166 -5.22 23.21 0.15
N GLY A 167 -6.22 23.46 0.97
CA GLY A 167 -7.61 23.57 0.55
C GLY A 167 -8.26 22.20 0.28
N GLU A 168 -9.58 22.16 0.35
CA GLU A 168 -10.42 20.95 0.27
C GLU A 168 -10.10 20.05 -0.94
N SER A 169 -10.08 20.67 -2.14
CA SER A 169 -9.93 19.90 -3.39
C SER A 169 -8.55 19.28 -3.56
N LYS A 170 -7.49 20.03 -3.21
CA LYS A 170 -6.12 19.55 -3.34
C LYS A 170 -5.82 18.48 -2.29
N TRP A 171 -6.21 18.75 -1.03
CA TRP A 171 -6.04 17.79 0.05
C TRP A 171 -6.73 16.45 -0.22
N THR A 172 -7.96 16.47 -0.73
CA THR A 172 -8.67 15.23 -1.11
C THR A 172 -7.89 14.41 -2.14
N LYS A 173 -7.25 15.05 -3.11
CA LYS A 173 -6.42 14.36 -4.12
C LYS A 173 -5.15 13.78 -3.50
N GLU A 174 -4.47 14.54 -2.64
CA GLU A 174 -3.25 14.10 -1.96
C GLU A 174 -3.51 12.87 -1.10
N LEU A 175 -4.57 12.88 -0.27
CA LEU A 175 -4.93 11.72 0.54
C LEU A 175 -5.24 10.47 -0.29
N ALA A 176 -6.01 10.64 -1.37
CA ALA A 176 -6.33 9.53 -2.26
C ALA A 176 -5.07 8.94 -2.92
N MET A 177 -4.07 9.77 -3.21
CA MET A 177 -2.79 9.29 -3.74
C MET A 177 -1.95 8.57 -2.69
N GLN A 178 -1.91 9.07 -1.45
CA GLN A 178 -1.18 8.41 -0.35
C GLN A 178 -1.70 7.00 -0.03
N ASN A 179 -2.96 6.74 -0.32
CA ASN A 179 -3.60 5.43 -0.11
C ASN A 179 -3.44 4.46 -1.29
N LYS A 180 -2.89 4.92 -2.40
CA LYS A 180 -2.58 4.01 -3.51
C LYS A 180 -1.33 3.20 -3.21
N GLN A 181 -1.35 1.95 -3.64
CA GLN A 181 -0.15 1.14 -3.62
C GLN A 181 0.92 1.80 -4.51
N ALA A 182 2.11 2.03 -3.95
CA ALA A 182 3.19 2.64 -4.70
C ALA A 182 3.64 1.75 -5.86
N ASP A 183 3.92 2.36 -6.99
CA ASP A 183 4.55 1.69 -8.12
C ASP A 183 5.96 1.24 -7.77
N VAL A 184 6.43 0.16 -8.38
CA VAL A 184 7.84 -0.26 -8.25
C VAL A 184 8.63 0.43 -9.35
N ILE A 185 9.55 1.30 -8.95
CA ILE A 185 10.39 2.07 -9.86
C ILE A 185 11.84 1.66 -9.66
N LEU A 186 12.51 1.41 -10.78
CA LEU A 186 13.92 1.03 -10.85
C LEU A 186 14.73 2.25 -11.30
N ARG A 187 15.87 2.49 -10.66
CA ARG A 187 16.90 3.41 -11.12
C ARG A 187 17.97 2.62 -11.87
N VAL A 188 18.16 2.92 -13.12
CA VAL A 188 19.22 2.32 -13.95
C VAL A 188 20.59 2.73 -13.43
N ASN A 189 21.49 1.78 -13.27
CA ASN A 189 22.90 2.05 -12.97
C ASN A 189 23.65 2.32 -14.28
N THR A 190 23.78 3.59 -14.61
CA THR A 190 24.40 4.05 -15.87
C THR A 190 25.89 3.74 -15.98
N LEU A 191 26.56 3.37 -14.88
CA LEU A 191 27.94 2.89 -14.90
C LEU A 191 28.06 1.46 -15.45
N LYS A 192 26.96 0.69 -15.48
CA LYS A 192 26.95 -0.71 -15.86
C LYS A 192 26.10 -1.03 -17.08
N THR A 193 25.05 -0.25 -17.33
CA THR A 193 24.10 -0.57 -18.40
C THR A 193 23.38 0.68 -18.89
N THR A 194 22.64 0.55 -19.98
CA THR A 194 21.71 1.56 -20.47
C THR A 194 20.27 1.23 -20.06
N LYS A 195 19.39 2.25 -20.11
CA LYS A 195 17.96 2.05 -19.87
C LYS A 195 17.35 1.02 -20.84
N SER A 196 17.76 1.07 -22.11
CA SER A 196 17.29 0.16 -23.16
C SER A 196 17.73 -1.27 -22.90
N ASP A 197 18.99 -1.48 -22.55
CA ASP A 197 19.53 -2.82 -22.29
C ASP A 197 18.89 -3.43 -21.04
N LEU A 198 18.72 -2.64 -19.96
CA LEU A 198 18.04 -3.11 -18.78
C LEU A 198 16.58 -3.50 -19.08
N LYS A 199 15.87 -2.69 -19.88
CA LYS A 199 14.49 -2.98 -20.31
C LYS A 199 14.44 -4.32 -21.04
N LEU A 200 15.29 -4.54 -22.04
CA LEU A 200 15.36 -5.80 -22.79
C LEU A 200 15.71 -7.00 -21.89
N LYS A 201 16.67 -6.82 -20.96
CA LYS A 201 17.07 -7.87 -20.02
C LYS A 201 15.91 -8.27 -19.10
N LEU A 202 15.13 -7.31 -18.60
CA LEU A 202 13.95 -7.58 -17.76
C LEU A 202 12.81 -8.22 -18.59
N GLU A 203 12.55 -7.73 -19.79
CA GLU A 203 11.56 -8.33 -20.69
C GLU A 203 11.88 -9.80 -21.02
N SER A 204 13.16 -10.16 -21.18
CA SER A 204 13.59 -11.55 -21.44
C SER A 204 13.23 -12.53 -20.32
N VAL A 205 12.96 -12.04 -19.11
CA VAL A 205 12.52 -12.84 -17.96
C VAL A 205 11.05 -12.57 -17.58
N GLY A 206 10.27 -11.96 -18.49
CA GLY A 206 8.85 -11.72 -18.35
C GLY A 206 8.50 -10.51 -17.47
N ILE A 207 9.43 -9.61 -17.21
CA ILE A 207 9.20 -8.39 -16.44
C ILE A 207 9.11 -7.20 -17.38
N GLU A 208 7.90 -6.73 -17.64
CA GLU A 208 7.66 -5.58 -18.49
C GLU A 208 7.80 -4.25 -17.72
N THR A 209 8.41 -3.26 -18.37
CA THR A 209 8.63 -1.94 -17.79
C THR A 209 8.14 -0.81 -18.70
N LEU A 210 7.86 0.34 -18.08
CA LEU A 210 7.47 1.58 -18.73
C LEU A 210 8.51 2.66 -18.42
N GLU A 211 8.77 3.52 -19.38
CA GLU A 211 9.56 4.73 -19.16
C GLU A 211 8.69 5.83 -18.55
N ILE A 212 9.27 6.58 -17.62
CA ILE A 212 8.61 7.72 -17.01
C ILE A 212 9.13 9.01 -17.65
N LYS A 213 8.23 9.80 -18.24
CA LYS A 213 8.60 11.06 -18.88
C LYS A 213 9.21 12.03 -17.85
N GLY A 214 10.36 12.60 -18.16
CA GLY A 214 11.06 13.54 -17.29
C GLY A 214 12.00 12.88 -16.28
N TYR A 215 12.11 11.53 -16.31
CA TYR A 215 12.99 10.78 -15.40
C TYR A 215 13.97 9.91 -16.22
N PRO A 216 15.17 10.42 -16.48
CA PRO A 216 16.10 9.79 -17.44
C PRO A 216 16.54 8.39 -17.01
N TYR A 217 16.62 8.12 -15.72
CA TYR A 217 17.11 6.85 -15.17
C TYR A 217 16.01 5.91 -14.69
N ALA A 218 14.75 6.34 -14.73
CA ALA A 218 13.64 5.58 -14.15
C ALA A 218 13.00 4.60 -15.15
N LEU A 219 12.74 3.38 -14.67
CA LEU A 219 11.86 2.39 -15.28
C LEU A 219 10.83 1.96 -14.27
N GLN A 220 9.54 2.07 -14.59
CA GLN A 220 8.44 1.60 -13.76
C GLN A 220 8.04 0.19 -14.18
N LEU A 221 7.86 -0.72 -13.24
CA LEU A 221 7.28 -2.02 -13.55
C LEU A 221 5.81 -1.86 -13.96
N LYS A 222 5.37 -2.53 -15.03
CA LYS A 222 3.94 -2.58 -15.39
C LYS A 222 3.13 -3.35 -14.36
N GLU A 223 3.68 -4.44 -13.88
CA GLU A 223 3.11 -5.29 -12.83
C GLU A 223 4.15 -5.54 -11.74
N ARG A 224 3.70 -5.65 -10.48
CA ARG A 224 4.61 -5.98 -9.39
C ARG A 224 5.23 -7.36 -9.58
N ALA A 225 6.55 -7.41 -9.56
CA ALA A 225 7.34 -8.62 -9.63
C ALA A 225 8.49 -8.58 -8.62
N ASN A 226 8.98 -9.75 -8.23
CA ASN A 226 10.18 -9.84 -7.41
C ASN A 226 11.42 -9.66 -8.30
N VAL A 227 11.90 -8.43 -8.40
CA VAL A 227 13.07 -8.06 -9.21
C VAL A 227 14.40 -8.47 -8.57
N PHE A 228 14.41 -8.70 -7.25
CA PHE A 228 15.63 -8.99 -6.47
C PHE A 228 16.24 -10.37 -6.80
N THR A 229 15.48 -11.27 -7.42
CA THR A 229 15.95 -12.59 -7.84
C THR A 229 16.56 -12.58 -9.22
N THR A 230 16.42 -11.50 -9.99
CA THR A 230 16.92 -11.39 -11.36
C THR A 230 18.44 -11.29 -11.41
N GLU A 231 19.05 -11.75 -12.50
CA GLU A 231 20.48 -11.56 -12.75
C GLU A 231 20.83 -10.07 -12.84
N ALA A 232 19.99 -9.28 -13.53
CA ALA A 232 20.20 -7.85 -13.65
C ALA A 232 20.34 -7.14 -12.28
N PHE A 233 19.57 -7.57 -11.26
CA PHE A 233 19.75 -7.06 -9.91
C PHE A 233 21.05 -7.52 -9.26
N LYS A 234 21.37 -8.82 -9.36
CA LYS A 234 22.61 -9.40 -8.80
C LYS A 234 23.86 -8.77 -9.40
N ASP A 235 23.82 -8.44 -10.68
CA ASP A 235 24.89 -7.76 -11.40
C ASP A 235 24.93 -6.24 -11.11
N GLY A 236 23.94 -5.71 -10.35
CA GLY A 236 23.86 -4.32 -9.97
C GLY A 236 23.53 -3.37 -11.12
N TRP A 237 22.72 -3.81 -12.09
CA TRP A 237 22.29 -2.98 -13.22
C TRP A 237 21.23 -1.95 -12.82
N PHE A 238 20.59 -2.13 -11.68
CA PHE A 238 19.61 -1.19 -11.16
C PHE A 238 19.47 -1.27 -9.64
N GLU A 239 18.86 -0.23 -9.09
CA GLU A 239 18.38 -0.14 -7.71
C GLU A 239 16.87 0.13 -7.70
N VAL A 240 16.17 -0.30 -6.65
CA VAL A 240 14.77 0.08 -6.44
C VAL A 240 14.74 1.43 -5.75
N GLN A 241 14.29 2.46 -6.46
CA GLN A 241 14.23 3.83 -5.94
C GLN A 241 13.08 4.59 -6.61
N ASP A 242 12.29 5.32 -5.81
CA ASP A 242 11.24 6.20 -6.30
C ASP A 242 11.79 7.24 -7.31
N ALA A 243 10.98 7.55 -8.34
CA ALA A 243 11.41 8.44 -9.41
C ALA A 243 11.78 9.84 -8.91
N SER A 244 11.00 10.41 -7.98
CA SER A 244 11.28 11.74 -7.42
C SER A 244 12.57 11.75 -6.59
N SER A 245 12.88 10.64 -5.91
CA SER A 245 14.15 10.46 -5.19
C SER A 245 15.38 10.44 -6.11
N GLN A 246 15.21 10.02 -7.37
CA GLN A 246 16.29 10.00 -8.35
C GLN A 246 16.72 11.43 -8.78
N LEU A 247 15.79 12.39 -8.76
CA LEU A 247 16.10 13.77 -9.14
C LEU A 247 16.96 14.53 -8.13
N VAL A 248 17.09 14.04 -6.91
CA VAL A 248 17.84 14.73 -5.84
C VAL A 248 19.32 14.86 -6.18
N ALA A 249 19.93 13.81 -6.70
CA ALA A 249 21.35 13.83 -7.09
C ALA A 249 21.59 14.77 -8.27
N ASP A 250 20.75 14.73 -9.29
CA ASP A 250 20.82 15.64 -10.43
C ASP A 250 20.63 17.11 -9.99
N PHE A 251 19.72 17.37 -9.06
CA PHE A 251 19.47 18.72 -8.55
C PHE A 251 20.66 19.30 -7.77
N LEU A 252 21.47 18.46 -7.11
CA LEU A 252 22.68 18.89 -6.41
C LEU A 252 23.80 19.31 -7.38
N ASP A 253 23.74 18.87 -8.63
CA ASP A 253 24.73 19.20 -9.66
C ASP A 253 26.19 19.00 -9.22
N VAL A 254 26.47 17.86 -8.58
CA VAL A 254 27.79 17.53 -8.02
C VAL A 254 28.83 17.41 -9.13
N LYS A 255 29.98 18.08 -8.94
CA LYS A 255 31.10 18.07 -9.89
C LYS A 255 32.31 17.30 -9.30
N PRO A 256 33.17 16.74 -10.16
CA PRO A 256 34.42 16.12 -9.72
C PRO A 256 35.24 17.06 -8.82
N GLY A 257 35.74 16.52 -7.71
CA GLY A 257 36.52 17.27 -6.72
C GLY A 257 35.71 17.98 -5.64
N MET A 258 34.37 18.03 -5.72
CA MET A 258 33.54 18.54 -4.64
C MET A 258 33.53 17.57 -3.46
N LYS A 259 33.52 18.15 -2.24
CA LYS A 259 33.27 17.37 -1.01
C LYS A 259 31.78 17.40 -0.70
N VAL A 260 31.15 16.24 -0.64
CA VAL A 260 29.73 16.10 -0.37
C VAL A 260 29.52 15.38 0.96
N VAL A 261 28.57 15.86 1.76
CA VAL A 261 28.13 15.21 3.01
C VAL A 261 26.66 14.88 2.89
N ASP A 262 26.35 13.57 2.97
CA ASP A 262 24.97 13.10 3.09
C ASP A 262 24.67 12.80 4.56
N CYS A 263 24.04 13.76 5.25
CA CYS A 263 23.69 13.63 6.67
C CYS A 263 22.44 12.76 6.92
N CYS A 264 21.76 12.33 5.86
CA CYS A 264 20.58 11.48 5.93
C CYS A 264 20.72 10.23 5.03
N ALA A 265 21.92 9.72 4.88
CA ALA A 265 22.26 8.67 3.91
C ALA A 265 21.41 7.40 4.02
N GLY A 266 21.04 6.99 5.24
CA GLY A 266 20.29 5.75 5.45
C GLY A 266 21.01 4.55 4.83
N ALA A 267 20.37 3.85 3.89
CA ALA A 267 20.98 2.75 3.15
C ALA A 267 21.80 3.20 1.93
N GLY A 268 22.03 4.50 1.74
CA GLY A 268 22.83 5.02 0.64
C GLY A 268 22.11 5.22 -0.69
N GLY A 269 20.81 5.08 -0.74
CA GLY A 269 20.05 5.09 -2.00
C GLY A 269 20.22 6.38 -2.83
N LYS A 270 20.43 7.54 -2.19
CA LYS A 270 20.74 8.80 -2.87
C LYS A 270 22.24 9.06 -2.97
N THR A 271 23.01 8.65 -1.96
CA THR A 271 24.47 8.79 -1.92
C THR A 271 25.15 8.03 -3.07
N LEU A 272 24.59 6.88 -3.44
CA LEU A 272 25.12 6.00 -4.50
C LEU A 272 24.57 6.34 -5.89
N HIS A 273 23.85 7.43 -6.05
CA HIS A 273 23.38 7.91 -7.34
C HIS A 273 24.46 8.78 -7.98
#